data_beb9d5860a0eeb70864bc144f5473c00
#
_entry.id   beb9d5860a0eeb70864bc144f5473c00
#
_cell.length_a   1.000
_cell.length_b   1.000
_cell.length_c   1.000
_cell.angle_alpha   90.00
_cell.angle_beta   90.00
_cell.angle_gamma   90.00
#
_symmetry.space_group_name_H-M   'P 1'
#
loop_
_entity.id
_entity.type
_entity.pdbx_description
1 polymer ?
#
loop_
_entity_poly.entity_id
_entity_poly.type
_entity_poly.pdbx_seq_one_letter_code
_entity_poly.pdbx_strand_id
1 'polypeptide(L)'
;MVSKGRSPNQYDLAVLEMGMSSPTHEIRRLVQITPPDVGVELMIAPVHLEYLGTIETIVAMKAELIEGLKPGGTAVLNADDKLVIGMREKTNGPVLTFGIQNDADVMADDIDAAHFGLIRFQLRTPLGEATAELPMTGRHNLMNALAASAVATAFRVAPEQIASAMRTARPPRMRGEVLRFEKGFTVVDDSYNSNPRSLVSMAHTVAEASDDVKRRIIVAGEMLELGPQAAEMHREAGREIAQLNIDVLWGVRGLAREMVEGAREAGLTRSLFFESSDDVAEILPGEIRTGDLILVKGSRSVETDKVVSSVRERFALVDQNRKQ
;
A
#
# COMPACT_ATOMS: atom_id res chain seq x y z
N MET A 1 12.78 -11.05 3.57
CA MET A 1 13.90 -10.73 4.49
C MET A 1 14.41 -12.05 5.07
N VAL A 2 15.53 -12.54 4.61
CA VAL A 2 16.18 -13.70 5.27
C VAL A 2 16.85 -13.14 6.53
N SER A 3 16.41 -13.57 7.71
CA SER A 3 17.05 -13.12 8.95
C SER A 3 18.49 -13.65 8.98
N LYS A 4 19.45 -12.74 9.02
CA LYS A 4 20.88 -13.08 9.13
C LYS A 4 21.09 -13.97 10.37
N GLY A 5 21.56 -15.19 10.17
CA GLY A 5 22.09 -16.05 11.21
C GLY A 5 21.37 -17.37 11.52
N ARG A 6 20.34 -17.77 10.74
CA ARG A 6 19.73 -19.10 10.87
C ARG A 6 20.05 -20.00 9.67
N SER A 7 20.28 -21.28 9.92
CA SER A 7 20.50 -22.28 8.90
C SER A 7 19.25 -22.42 7.99
N PRO A 8 19.39 -22.63 6.66
CA PRO A 8 18.26 -22.89 5.76
C PRO A 8 17.31 -23.99 6.23
N ASN A 9 17.79 -24.97 6.97
CA ASN A 9 17.00 -26.10 7.51
C ASN A 9 16.13 -25.74 8.73
N GLN A 10 16.07 -24.45 9.12
CA GLN A 10 15.27 -23.99 10.27
C GLN A 10 13.97 -23.27 9.85
N TYR A 11 13.64 -23.26 8.55
CA TYR A 11 12.44 -22.62 8.02
C TYR A 11 11.60 -23.62 7.24
N ASP A 12 10.32 -23.67 7.55
CA ASP A 12 9.34 -24.46 6.81
C ASP A 12 8.88 -23.76 5.52
N LEU A 13 8.95 -22.41 5.52
CA LEU A 13 8.50 -21.57 4.42
C LEU A 13 9.42 -20.36 4.23
N ALA A 14 9.70 -20.02 2.97
CA ALA A 14 10.35 -18.76 2.58
C ALA A 14 9.40 -17.90 1.74
N VAL A 15 9.25 -16.62 2.13
CA VAL A 15 8.51 -15.63 1.34
C VAL A 15 9.53 -14.68 0.72
N LEU A 16 9.56 -14.64 -0.62
CA LEU A 16 10.52 -13.86 -1.38
C LEU A 16 9.80 -12.83 -2.24
N GLU A 17 10.21 -11.58 -2.15
CA GLU A 17 9.81 -10.54 -3.08
C GLU A 17 10.76 -10.56 -4.29
N MET A 18 10.19 -10.71 -5.49
CA MET A 18 10.92 -10.70 -6.75
C MET A 18 10.63 -9.38 -7.47
N GLY A 19 11.56 -8.45 -7.40
CA GLY A 19 11.47 -7.14 -8.05
C GLY A 19 12.03 -7.15 -9.46
N MET A 20 11.60 -6.18 -10.26
CA MET A 20 12.16 -5.86 -11.57
C MET A 20 12.35 -4.35 -11.70
N SER A 21 13.43 -3.93 -12.34
CA SER A 21 13.75 -2.51 -12.58
C SER A 21 14.17 -2.23 -14.02
N SER A 22 14.45 -3.28 -14.79
CA SER A 22 14.92 -3.17 -16.18
C SER A 22 14.30 -4.26 -17.06
N PRO A 23 14.27 -4.09 -18.41
CA PRO A 23 13.67 -5.08 -19.31
C PRO A 23 14.61 -6.27 -19.59
N THR A 24 15.32 -6.77 -18.57
CA THR A 24 16.36 -7.80 -18.70
C THR A 24 15.95 -9.17 -18.17
N HIS A 25 14.64 -9.45 -18.08
CA HIS A 25 14.12 -10.72 -17.57
C HIS A 25 14.61 -11.07 -16.16
N GLU A 26 14.61 -10.07 -15.27
CA GLU A 26 15.09 -10.22 -13.88
C GLU A 26 14.27 -11.26 -13.12
N ILE A 27 12.95 -11.26 -13.26
CA ILE A 27 12.06 -12.23 -12.61
C ILE A 27 12.37 -13.64 -13.10
N ARG A 28 12.57 -13.84 -14.40
CA ARG A 28 12.95 -15.16 -14.96
C ARG A 28 14.24 -15.71 -14.36
N ARG A 29 15.25 -14.85 -14.14
CA ARG A 29 16.50 -15.24 -13.48
C ARG A 29 16.26 -15.64 -12.03
N LEU A 30 15.43 -14.89 -11.30
CA LEU A 30 15.14 -15.17 -9.90
C LEU A 30 14.37 -16.49 -9.74
N VAL A 31 13.37 -16.76 -10.56
CA VAL A 31 12.62 -18.03 -10.51
C VAL A 31 13.48 -19.23 -10.96
N GLN A 32 14.47 -19.04 -11.82
CA GLN A 32 15.45 -20.10 -12.16
C GLN A 32 16.34 -20.47 -10.97
N ILE A 33 16.71 -19.48 -10.13
CA ILE A 33 17.51 -19.71 -8.91
C ILE A 33 16.65 -20.38 -7.83
N THR A 34 15.41 -19.90 -7.67
CA THR A 34 14.49 -20.39 -6.64
C THR A 34 13.08 -20.53 -7.23
N PRO A 35 12.81 -21.64 -7.93
CA PRO A 35 11.47 -21.88 -8.47
C PRO A 35 10.43 -21.94 -7.34
N PRO A 36 9.35 -21.12 -7.38
CA PRO A 36 8.40 -21.05 -6.29
C PRO A 36 7.38 -22.19 -6.33
N ASP A 37 6.90 -22.61 -5.16
CA ASP A 37 5.76 -23.49 -4.99
C ASP A 37 4.43 -22.73 -5.16
N VAL A 38 4.44 -21.44 -4.79
CA VAL A 38 3.30 -20.52 -4.96
C VAL A 38 3.82 -19.20 -5.52
N GLY A 39 3.29 -18.73 -6.64
CA GLY A 39 3.56 -17.43 -7.23
C GLY A 39 2.36 -16.50 -7.05
N VAL A 40 2.60 -15.29 -6.55
CA VAL A 40 1.54 -14.31 -6.26
C VAL A 40 1.71 -13.07 -7.12
N GLU A 41 0.69 -12.72 -7.90
CA GLU A 41 0.64 -11.44 -8.61
C GLU A 41 -0.49 -10.56 -8.05
N LEU A 42 -0.10 -9.41 -7.51
CA LEU A 42 -1.01 -8.50 -6.81
C LEU A 42 -1.70 -7.54 -7.76
N MET A 43 -0.94 -6.88 -8.62
CA MET A 43 -1.45 -5.87 -9.55
C MET A 43 -0.45 -5.53 -10.64
N ILE A 44 -0.97 -5.04 -11.77
CA ILE A 44 -0.19 -4.38 -12.80
C ILE A 44 -0.49 -2.88 -12.77
N ALA A 45 0.57 -2.09 -12.65
CA ALA A 45 0.47 -0.64 -12.72
C ALA A 45 1.54 -0.09 -13.68
N PRO A 46 1.31 1.06 -14.31
CA PRO A 46 2.28 1.74 -15.18
C PRO A 46 3.37 2.40 -14.32
N VAL A 47 4.20 1.56 -13.69
CA VAL A 47 5.36 1.99 -12.88
C VAL A 47 6.64 1.74 -13.65
N HIS A 48 7.67 2.56 -13.42
CA HIS A 48 8.98 2.45 -14.10
C HIS A 48 8.89 2.49 -15.64
N LEU A 49 7.87 3.16 -16.21
CA LEU A 49 7.67 3.24 -17.67
C LEU A 49 8.87 3.82 -18.39
N GLU A 50 9.64 4.70 -17.74
CA GLU A 50 10.88 5.26 -18.27
C GLU A 50 11.88 4.17 -18.65
N TYR A 51 11.94 3.08 -17.88
CA TYR A 51 12.88 1.96 -18.09
C TYR A 51 12.23 0.76 -18.77
N LEU A 52 10.96 0.49 -18.50
CA LEU A 52 10.25 -0.71 -18.98
C LEU A 52 9.45 -0.47 -20.27
N GLY A 53 9.26 0.79 -20.66
CA GLY A 53 8.65 1.19 -21.94
C GLY A 53 7.13 1.11 -21.94
N THR A 54 6.53 -0.08 -21.96
CA THR A 54 5.07 -0.25 -22.11
C THR A 54 4.47 -1.13 -21.04
N ILE A 55 3.14 -1.03 -20.87
CA ILE A 55 2.40 -1.87 -19.91
C ILE A 55 2.47 -3.35 -20.33
N GLU A 56 2.50 -3.66 -21.62
CA GLU A 56 2.61 -5.00 -22.14
C GLU A 56 3.94 -5.65 -21.75
N THR A 57 5.02 -4.86 -21.77
CA THR A 57 6.34 -5.30 -21.29
C THR A 57 6.29 -5.63 -19.80
N ILE A 58 5.65 -4.80 -18.99
CA ILE A 58 5.47 -5.04 -17.56
C ILE A 58 4.69 -6.35 -17.33
N VAL A 59 3.57 -6.53 -18.05
CA VAL A 59 2.76 -7.77 -17.98
C VAL A 59 3.61 -8.98 -18.33
N ALA A 60 4.34 -8.94 -19.46
CA ALA A 60 5.16 -10.06 -19.90
C ALA A 60 6.25 -10.44 -18.88
N MET A 61 6.90 -9.43 -18.30
CA MET A 61 7.95 -9.67 -17.31
C MET A 61 7.40 -10.22 -15.98
N LYS A 62 6.28 -9.70 -15.52
CA LYS A 62 5.62 -10.20 -14.30
C LYS A 62 5.07 -11.61 -14.48
N ALA A 63 4.55 -11.93 -15.68
CA ALA A 63 4.10 -13.27 -16.02
C ALA A 63 5.21 -14.34 -15.92
N GLU A 64 6.48 -13.94 -16.00
CA GLU A 64 7.62 -14.86 -15.81
C GLU A 64 7.63 -15.53 -14.43
N LEU A 65 7.03 -14.91 -13.40
CA LEU A 65 6.84 -15.55 -12.10
C LEU A 65 5.92 -16.76 -12.19
N ILE A 66 4.82 -16.60 -12.93
CA ILE A 66 3.82 -17.67 -13.10
C ILE A 66 4.34 -18.78 -14.03
N GLU A 67 5.06 -18.38 -15.09
CA GLU A 67 5.73 -19.33 -16.02
C GLU A 67 6.84 -20.14 -15.31
N GLY A 68 7.46 -19.57 -14.29
CA GLY A 68 8.58 -20.19 -13.54
C GLY A 68 8.16 -21.00 -12.31
N LEU A 69 6.87 -21.24 -12.09
CA LEU A 69 6.39 -22.11 -11.02
C LEU A 69 6.92 -23.55 -11.16
N LYS A 70 7.17 -24.20 -10.03
CA LYS A 70 7.45 -25.64 -10.02
C LYS A 70 6.32 -26.44 -10.66
N PRO A 71 6.58 -27.63 -11.21
CA PRO A 71 5.51 -28.53 -11.65
C PRO A 71 4.48 -28.76 -10.54
N GLY A 72 3.20 -28.45 -10.81
CA GLY A 72 2.13 -28.50 -9.81
C GLY A 72 2.07 -27.32 -8.85
N GLY A 73 2.93 -26.31 -9.01
CA GLY A 73 2.89 -25.06 -8.23
C GLY A 73 1.62 -24.25 -8.49
N THR A 74 1.21 -23.48 -7.51
CA THR A 74 -0.07 -22.73 -7.52
C THR A 74 0.17 -21.26 -7.90
N ALA A 75 -0.59 -20.75 -8.87
CA ALA A 75 -0.68 -19.32 -9.14
C ALA A 75 -1.77 -18.69 -8.26
N VAL A 76 -1.44 -17.58 -7.57
CA VAL A 76 -2.38 -16.78 -6.79
C VAL A 76 -2.55 -15.44 -7.50
N LEU A 77 -3.74 -15.17 -8.05
CA LEU A 77 -3.98 -14.07 -8.97
C LEU A 77 -5.11 -13.15 -8.50
N ASN A 78 -4.89 -11.84 -8.62
CA ASN A 78 -5.90 -10.84 -8.34
C ASN A 78 -7.00 -10.83 -9.41
N ALA A 79 -8.24 -11.16 -9.04
CA ALA A 79 -9.41 -11.17 -9.91
C ALA A 79 -9.90 -9.75 -10.26
N ASP A 80 -9.56 -8.76 -9.43
CA ASP A 80 -9.93 -7.35 -9.67
C ASP A 80 -9.01 -6.65 -10.68
N ASP A 81 -7.90 -7.27 -11.06
CA ASP A 81 -6.97 -6.75 -12.07
C ASP A 81 -7.01 -7.61 -13.34
N LYS A 82 -7.54 -7.03 -14.42
CA LYS A 82 -7.73 -7.74 -15.71
C LYS A 82 -6.43 -8.25 -16.33
N LEU A 83 -5.32 -7.55 -16.09
CA LEU A 83 -4.02 -7.95 -16.62
C LEU A 83 -3.42 -9.08 -15.79
N VAL A 84 -3.64 -9.08 -14.48
CA VAL A 84 -3.19 -10.14 -13.58
C VAL A 84 -4.00 -11.43 -13.81
N ILE A 85 -5.34 -11.35 -13.84
CA ILE A 85 -6.15 -12.55 -14.03
C ILE A 85 -5.91 -13.20 -15.38
N GLY A 86 -5.55 -12.45 -16.41
CA GLY A 86 -5.14 -12.96 -17.73
C GLY A 86 -3.91 -13.85 -17.68
N MET A 87 -3.08 -13.76 -16.63
CA MET A 87 -1.90 -14.62 -16.48
C MET A 87 -2.24 -16.08 -16.12
N ARG A 88 -3.50 -16.39 -15.84
CA ARG A 88 -3.96 -17.79 -15.62
C ARG A 88 -3.60 -18.73 -16.79
N GLU A 89 -3.50 -18.17 -18.00
CA GLU A 89 -3.12 -18.92 -19.20
C GLU A 89 -1.62 -19.26 -19.26
N LYS A 90 -0.82 -18.71 -18.33
CA LYS A 90 0.64 -18.90 -18.26
C LYS A 90 1.05 -20.11 -17.42
N THR A 91 0.10 -20.83 -16.83
CA THR A 91 0.36 -22.03 -16.04
C THR A 91 -0.64 -23.12 -16.36
N ASN A 92 -0.19 -24.38 -16.26
CA ASN A 92 -1.06 -25.58 -16.26
C ASN A 92 -1.33 -26.08 -14.82
N GLY A 93 -0.77 -25.40 -13.82
CA GLY A 93 -0.95 -25.70 -12.40
C GLY A 93 -2.26 -25.14 -11.84
N PRO A 94 -2.54 -25.42 -10.57
CA PRO A 94 -3.67 -24.82 -9.86
C PRO A 94 -3.62 -23.30 -9.88
N VAL A 95 -4.79 -22.65 -9.98
CA VAL A 95 -4.96 -21.21 -9.86
C VAL A 95 -5.93 -20.95 -8.72
N LEU A 96 -5.53 -20.13 -7.78
CA LEU A 96 -6.41 -19.51 -6.78
C LEU A 96 -6.53 -18.03 -7.06
N THR A 97 -7.73 -17.50 -7.00
CA THR A 97 -8.01 -16.09 -7.21
C THR A 97 -8.35 -15.40 -5.90
N PHE A 98 -8.04 -14.12 -5.81
CA PHE A 98 -8.48 -13.27 -4.70
C PHE A 98 -9.00 -11.94 -5.23
N GLY A 99 -9.96 -11.34 -4.51
CA GLY A 99 -10.57 -10.09 -4.94
C GLY A 99 -11.56 -9.54 -3.93
N ILE A 100 -12.02 -8.31 -4.22
CA ILE A 100 -13.05 -7.60 -3.44
C ILE A 100 -14.25 -7.27 -4.31
N GLN A 101 -14.04 -7.03 -5.63
CA GLN A 101 -15.08 -6.56 -6.55
C GLN A 101 -15.59 -7.67 -7.47
N ASN A 102 -14.68 -8.48 -7.98
CA ASN A 102 -15.00 -9.58 -8.90
C ASN A 102 -15.04 -10.90 -8.13
N ASP A 103 -15.85 -11.82 -8.61
CA ASP A 103 -15.92 -13.16 -8.01
C ASP A 103 -14.56 -13.85 -8.01
N ALA A 104 -14.19 -14.38 -6.86
CA ALA A 104 -12.89 -14.98 -6.62
C ALA A 104 -12.99 -16.11 -5.58
N ASP A 105 -11.97 -16.99 -5.56
CA ASP A 105 -11.90 -18.09 -4.59
C ASP A 105 -11.74 -17.57 -3.14
N VAL A 106 -11.01 -16.47 -2.97
CA VAL A 106 -10.80 -15.84 -1.67
C VAL A 106 -11.28 -14.39 -1.72
N MET A 107 -12.27 -14.06 -0.89
CA MET A 107 -12.94 -12.76 -0.90
C MET A 107 -13.11 -12.17 0.49
N ALA A 108 -13.35 -10.86 0.50
CA ALA A 108 -13.86 -10.14 1.66
C ALA A 108 -15.28 -9.66 1.37
N ASP A 109 -16.23 -10.14 2.15
CA ASP A 109 -17.62 -9.72 2.16
C ASP A 109 -17.90 -8.88 3.42
N ASP A 110 -18.98 -8.12 3.47
CA ASP A 110 -19.43 -7.32 4.63
C ASP A 110 -18.31 -6.43 5.22
N ILE A 111 -17.62 -5.70 4.34
CA ILE A 111 -16.47 -4.88 4.71
C ILE A 111 -16.91 -3.66 5.52
N ASP A 112 -16.46 -3.56 6.77
CA ASP A 112 -16.54 -2.38 7.63
C ASP A 112 -15.14 -1.78 7.82
N ALA A 113 -14.93 -0.59 7.25
CA ALA A 113 -13.70 0.21 7.36
C ALA A 113 -13.97 1.59 8.03
N ALA A 114 -15.10 1.75 8.71
CA ALA A 114 -15.49 3.02 9.35
C ALA A 114 -14.50 3.49 10.41
N HIS A 115 -13.78 2.56 11.05
CA HIS A 115 -12.77 2.88 12.05
C HIS A 115 -11.38 2.93 11.42
N PHE A 116 -10.80 4.12 11.35
CA PHE A 116 -9.46 4.31 10.81
C PHE A 116 -8.41 3.46 11.56
N GLY A 117 -7.67 2.63 10.85
CA GLY A 117 -6.70 1.69 11.40
C GLY A 117 -7.26 0.30 11.72
N LEU A 118 -8.51 0.01 11.34
CA LEU A 118 -9.13 -1.31 11.51
C LEU A 118 -10.12 -1.58 10.39
N ILE A 119 -9.97 -2.72 9.72
CA ILE A 119 -10.93 -3.22 8.74
C ILE A 119 -11.50 -4.52 9.30
N ARG A 120 -12.84 -4.61 9.39
CA ARG A 120 -13.57 -5.84 9.70
C ARG A 120 -14.26 -6.35 8.46
N PHE A 121 -14.26 -7.66 8.24
CA PHE A 121 -14.89 -8.27 7.09
C PHE A 121 -15.14 -9.75 7.30
N GLN A 122 -16.01 -10.32 6.48
CA GLN A 122 -16.18 -11.77 6.38
C GLN A 122 -15.18 -12.30 5.35
N LEU A 123 -14.19 -13.08 5.82
CA LEU A 123 -13.25 -13.79 4.94
C LEU A 123 -13.92 -15.03 4.41
N ARG A 124 -14.07 -15.14 3.10
CA ARG A 124 -14.56 -16.34 2.39
C ARG A 124 -13.41 -17.01 1.67
N THR A 125 -13.29 -18.33 1.80
CA THR A 125 -12.27 -19.17 1.14
C THR A 125 -12.90 -20.48 0.68
N PRO A 126 -12.26 -21.27 -0.22
CA PRO A 126 -12.69 -22.62 -0.57
C PRO A 126 -12.74 -23.59 0.61
N LEU A 127 -12.11 -23.26 1.74
CA LEU A 127 -12.07 -24.09 2.95
C LEU A 127 -13.13 -23.70 3.99
N GLY A 128 -13.92 -22.63 3.74
CA GLY A 128 -14.92 -22.11 4.66
C GLY A 128 -14.80 -20.60 4.84
N GLU A 129 -15.47 -20.08 5.87
CA GLU A 129 -15.59 -18.65 6.16
C GLU A 129 -15.21 -18.33 7.60
N ALA A 130 -14.71 -17.11 7.84
CA ALA A 130 -14.43 -16.61 9.18
C ALA A 130 -14.55 -15.08 9.23
N THR A 131 -15.02 -14.56 10.38
CA THR A 131 -14.95 -13.12 10.66
C THR A 131 -13.50 -12.72 10.92
N ALA A 132 -12.99 -11.78 10.16
CA ALA A 132 -11.62 -11.30 10.22
C ALA A 132 -11.53 -9.83 10.64
N GLU A 133 -10.47 -9.51 11.36
CA GLU A 133 -10.09 -8.14 11.73
C GLU A 133 -8.66 -7.89 11.27
N LEU A 134 -8.47 -6.85 10.48
CA LEU A 134 -7.17 -6.41 9.97
C LEU A 134 -6.85 -5.05 10.59
N PRO A 135 -5.88 -4.93 11.51
CA PRO A 135 -5.52 -3.66 12.16
C PRO A 135 -4.65 -2.79 11.23
N MET A 136 -5.18 -2.50 10.07
CA MET A 136 -4.59 -1.67 9.01
C MET A 136 -5.66 -0.83 8.36
N THR A 137 -5.25 0.15 7.57
CA THR A 137 -6.15 1.06 6.85
C THR A 137 -5.95 0.91 5.34
N GLY A 138 -7.02 1.11 4.59
CA GLY A 138 -6.99 1.23 3.13
C GLY A 138 -7.22 -0.10 2.41
N ARG A 139 -7.93 0.03 1.28
CA ARG A 139 -8.32 -1.09 0.42
C ARG A 139 -7.13 -1.93 -0.06
N HIS A 140 -5.96 -1.29 -0.28
CA HIS A 140 -4.75 -1.99 -0.69
C HIS A 140 -4.24 -2.97 0.38
N ASN A 141 -4.34 -2.64 1.67
CA ASN A 141 -3.97 -3.55 2.75
C ASN A 141 -4.96 -4.71 2.88
N LEU A 142 -6.25 -4.47 2.65
CA LEU A 142 -7.24 -5.56 2.57
C LEU A 142 -6.92 -6.50 1.39
N MET A 143 -6.59 -5.96 0.21
CA MET A 143 -6.18 -6.74 -0.95
C MET A 143 -4.92 -7.58 -0.67
N ASN A 144 -3.91 -7.00 0.00
CA ASN A 144 -2.72 -7.73 0.42
C ASN A 144 -3.05 -8.86 1.42
N ALA A 145 -3.99 -8.62 2.35
CA ALA A 145 -4.44 -9.63 3.29
C ALA A 145 -5.19 -10.78 2.59
N LEU A 146 -6.01 -10.48 1.56
CA LEU A 146 -6.67 -11.51 0.75
C LEU A 146 -5.67 -12.33 -0.06
N ALA A 147 -4.64 -11.70 -0.65
CA ALA A 147 -3.56 -12.40 -1.31
C ALA A 147 -2.83 -13.36 -0.36
N ALA A 148 -2.48 -12.90 0.85
CA ALA A 148 -1.88 -13.73 1.89
C ALA A 148 -2.80 -14.87 2.32
N SER A 149 -4.13 -14.62 2.40
CA SER A 149 -5.14 -15.64 2.69
C SER A 149 -5.22 -16.68 1.60
N ALA A 150 -5.13 -16.29 0.33
CA ALA A 150 -5.11 -17.23 -0.79
C ALA A 150 -3.87 -18.13 -0.75
N VAL A 151 -2.69 -17.57 -0.40
CA VAL A 151 -1.49 -18.38 -0.17
C VAL A 151 -1.70 -19.36 0.99
N ALA A 152 -2.22 -18.90 2.13
CA ALA A 152 -2.51 -19.75 3.28
C ALA A 152 -3.51 -20.87 2.92
N THR A 153 -4.53 -20.55 2.10
CA THR A 153 -5.52 -21.52 1.59
C THR A 153 -4.84 -22.57 0.69
N ALA A 154 -3.87 -22.19 -0.14
CA ALA A 154 -3.07 -23.15 -0.93
C ALA A 154 -2.33 -24.16 -0.04
N PHE A 155 -1.90 -23.74 1.15
CA PHE A 155 -1.32 -24.60 2.18
C PHE A 155 -2.35 -25.22 3.13
N ARG A 156 -3.66 -25.17 2.80
CA ARG A 156 -4.76 -25.75 3.56
C ARG A 156 -4.90 -25.24 4.98
N VAL A 157 -4.53 -23.98 5.25
CA VAL A 157 -4.75 -23.31 6.54
C VAL A 157 -6.24 -22.95 6.65
N ALA A 158 -6.86 -23.30 7.78
CA ALA A 158 -8.27 -23.02 8.02
C ALA A 158 -8.54 -21.52 8.12
N PRO A 159 -9.70 -21.01 7.65
CA PRO A 159 -10.01 -19.57 7.64
C PRO A 159 -9.98 -18.93 9.03
N GLU A 160 -10.34 -19.65 10.09
CA GLU A 160 -10.26 -19.15 11.47
C GLU A 160 -8.81 -18.91 11.92
N GLN A 161 -7.88 -19.77 11.49
CA GLN A 161 -6.46 -19.58 11.78
C GLN A 161 -5.91 -18.38 11.00
N ILE A 162 -6.32 -18.19 9.75
CA ILE A 162 -5.97 -17.02 8.92
C ILE A 162 -6.49 -15.74 9.59
N ALA A 163 -7.76 -15.70 9.96
CA ALA A 163 -8.39 -14.58 10.66
C ALA A 163 -7.70 -14.27 12.01
N SER A 164 -7.33 -15.29 12.77
CA SER A 164 -6.57 -15.12 14.01
C SER A 164 -5.20 -14.49 13.78
N ALA A 165 -4.47 -14.92 12.75
CA ALA A 165 -3.17 -14.35 12.40
C ALA A 165 -3.28 -12.88 11.95
N MET A 166 -4.35 -12.51 11.22
CA MET A 166 -4.58 -11.14 10.76
C MET A 166 -4.68 -10.14 11.91
N ARG A 167 -5.25 -10.50 13.05
CA ARG A 167 -5.37 -9.62 14.23
C ARG A 167 -4.03 -9.13 14.74
N THR A 168 -2.96 -9.87 14.50
CA THR A 168 -1.59 -9.53 14.90
C THR A 168 -0.78 -8.88 13.80
N ALA A 169 -1.32 -8.79 12.58
CA ALA A 169 -0.65 -8.18 11.47
C ALA A 169 -0.39 -6.68 11.75
N ARG A 170 0.76 -6.21 11.31
CA ARG A 170 1.12 -4.79 11.40
C ARG A 170 1.71 -4.37 10.06
N PRO A 171 1.40 -3.16 9.57
CA PRO A 171 2.07 -2.66 8.39
C PRO A 171 3.57 -2.54 8.65
N PRO A 172 4.42 -2.75 7.67
CA PRO A 172 5.81 -2.33 7.77
C PRO A 172 5.88 -0.83 8.08
N ARG A 173 6.97 -0.42 8.75
CA ARG A 173 7.21 1.02 9.00
C ARG A 173 7.14 1.81 7.69
N MET A 174 6.61 3.02 7.75
CA MET A 174 6.47 3.92 6.60
C MET A 174 5.52 3.42 5.48
N ARG A 175 4.67 2.42 5.73
CA ARG A 175 3.71 1.86 4.76
C ARG A 175 2.29 1.82 5.32
N GLY A 176 1.73 3.01 5.57
CA GLY A 176 0.40 3.16 6.14
C GLY A 176 0.35 2.90 7.65
N GLU A 177 1.47 3.06 8.36
CA GLU A 177 1.53 2.93 9.81
C GLU A 177 0.70 4.04 10.48
N VAL A 178 -0.28 3.64 11.31
CA VAL A 178 -1.16 4.57 12.03
C VAL A 178 -0.60 4.88 13.40
N LEU A 179 -0.19 6.12 13.61
CA LEU A 179 0.42 6.62 14.83
C LEU A 179 -0.58 7.51 15.56
N ARG A 180 -1.06 7.07 16.74
CA ARG A 180 -1.96 7.84 17.59
C ARG A 180 -1.16 8.52 18.69
N PHE A 181 -1.42 9.81 18.90
CA PHE A 181 -0.71 10.64 19.88
C PHE A 181 -1.61 11.02 21.04
N GLU A 182 -1.04 11.12 22.26
CA GLU A 182 -1.78 11.46 23.49
C GLU A 182 -2.47 12.84 23.39
N LYS A 183 -1.95 13.76 22.57
CA LYS A 183 -2.58 15.06 22.29
C LYS A 183 -3.88 14.94 21.49
N GLY A 184 -4.31 13.73 21.08
CA GLY A 184 -5.56 13.47 20.43
C GLY A 184 -5.55 13.77 18.91
N PHE A 185 -4.44 13.52 18.23
CA PHE A 185 -4.33 13.53 16.77
C PHE A 185 -3.70 12.23 16.26
N THR A 186 -3.81 12.01 14.97
CA THR A 186 -3.31 10.79 14.32
C THR A 186 -2.43 11.15 13.11
N VAL A 187 -1.29 10.46 12.97
CA VAL A 187 -0.45 10.52 11.77
C VAL A 187 -0.48 9.16 11.07
N VAL A 188 -0.63 9.19 9.75
CA VAL A 188 -0.46 8.03 8.88
C VAL A 188 0.88 8.15 8.21
N ASP A 189 1.82 7.32 8.61
CA ASP A 189 3.16 7.27 8.02
C ASP A 189 3.15 6.33 6.80
N ASP A 190 3.08 6.90 5.61
CA ASP A 190 3.18 6.20 4.32
C ASP A 190 4.34 6.78 3.47
N SER A 191 5.42 7.15 4.16
CA SER A 191 6.56 7.91 3.63
C SER A 191 7.61 7.08 2.89
N TYR A 192 7.38 5.76 2.68
CA TYR A 192 8.35 4.90 2.02
C TYR A 192 8.48 5.18 0.52
N ASN A 193 7.36 5.32 -0.18
CA ASN A 193 7.30 5.61 -1.61
C ASN A 193 5.95 6.22 -2.01
N SER A 194 5.91 6.90 -3.16
CA SER A 194 4.69 7.52 -3.68
C SER A 194 4.62 7.40 -5.20
N ASN A 195 3.39 7.20 -5.69
CA ASN A 195 2.99 7.39 -7.08
C ASN A 195 1.57 7.96 -7.11
N PRO A 196 1.09 8.51 -8.25
CA PRO A 196 -0.21 9.17 -8.32
C PRO A 196 -1.36 8.32 -7.79
N ARG A 197 -1.47 7.06 -8.25
CA ARG A 197 -2.53 6.14 -7.84
C ARG A 197 -2.51 5.84 -6.34
N SER A 198 -1.34 5.60 -5.78
CA SER A 198 -1.22 5.28 -4.35
C SER A 198 -1.47 6.50 -3.46
N LEU A 199 -1.06 7.70 -3.91
CA LEU A 199 -1.32 8.94 -3.18
C LEU A 199 -2.82 9.24 -3.14
N VAL A 200 -3.49 9.23 -4.29
CA VAL A 200 -4.93 9.48 -4.40
C VAL A 200 -5.74 8.44 -3.63
N SER A 201 -5.37 7.15 -3.72
CA SER A 201 -6.02 6.09 -2.93
C SER A 201 -5.92 6.32 -1.42
N MET A 202 -4.76 6.77 -0.92
CA MET A 202 -4.62 7.12 0.51
C MET A 202 -5.36 8.40 0.86
N ALA A 203 -5.43 9.38 -0.05
CA ALA A 203 -6.23 10.59 0.14
C ALA A 203 -7.73 10.25 0.30
N HIS A 204 -8.28 9.35 -0.53
CA HIS A 204 -9.63 8.81 -0.35
C HIS A 204 -9.82 8.18 1.03
N THR A 205 -8.89 7.32 1.45
CA THR A 205 -8.96 6.67 2.75
C THR A 205 -8.98 7.68 3.91
N VAL A 206 -8.19 8.76 3.80
CA VAL A 206 -8.19 9.86 4.79
C VAL A 206 -9.48 10.67 4.73
N ALA A 207 -10.00 10.92 3.53
CA ALA A 207 -11.25 11.67 3.34
C ALA A 207 -12.48 10.94 3.91
N GLU A 208 -12.50 9.60 3.85
CA GLU A 208 -13.56 8.73 4.35
C GLU A 208 -13.44 8.42 5.84
N ALA A 209 -12.38 8.90 6.51
CA ALA A 209 -12.20 8.70 7.95
C ALA A 209 -13.38 9.27 8.76
N SER A 210 -13.72 8.60 9.87
CA SER A 210 -14.89 8.87 10.71
C SER A 210 -15.02 10.34 11.17
N ASP A 211 -16.22 10.70 11.66
CA ASP A 211 -16.61 12.06 12.06
C ASP A 211 -15.83 12.64 13.25
N ASP A 212 -15.09 11.81 13.98
CA ASP A 212 -14.19 12.26 15.05
C ASP A 212 -12.98 13.07 14.54
N VAL A 213 -12.69 12.98 13.23
CA VAL A 213 -11.62 13.74 12.58
C VAL A 213 -12.12 15.15 12.27
N LYS A 214 -11.47 16.15 12.88
CA LYS A 214 -11.83 17.56 12.72
C LYS A 214 -11.14 18.24 11.54
N ARG A 215 -9.96 17.78 11.19
CA ARG A 215 -9.17 18.34 10.08
C ARG A 215 -8.30 17.25 9.45
N ARG A 216 -8.29 17.21 8.12
CA ARG A 216 -7.56 16.26 7.29
C ARG A 216 -6.44 16.98 6.57
N ILE A 217 -5.21 16.58 6.84
CA ILE A 217 -3.99 17.20 6.31
C ILE A 217 -3.24 16.16 5.50
N ILE A 218 -2.83 16.51 4.29
CA ILE A 218 -1.93 15.70 3.47
C ILE A 218 -0.61 16.44 3.30
N VAL A 219 0.48 15.79 3.71
CA VAL A 219 1.86 16.15 3.39
C VAL A 219 2.33 15.22 2.28
N ALA A 220 2.38 15.74 1.06
CA ALA A 220 2.68 14.96 -0.14
C ALA A 220 4.02 15.39 -0.76
N GLY A 221 5.01 14.52 -0.71
CA GLY A 221 6.29 14.70 -1.38
C GLY A 221 6.20 14.47 -2.89
N GLU A 222 7.21 14.96 -3.60
CA GLU A 222 7.40 14.71 -5.02
C GLU A 222 7.32 13.21 -5.33
N MET A 223 6.66 12.88 -6.44
CA MET A 223 6.57 11.52 -6.97
C MET A 223 7.59 11.37 -8.10
N LEU A 224 8.56 10.50 -7.93
CA LEU A 224 9.66 10.29 -8.88
C LEU A 224 9.36 9.16 -9.87
N GLU A 225 10.19 9.05 -10.91
CA GLU A 225 10.16 7.99 -11.93
C GLU A 225 8.85 7.97 -12.78
N LEU A 226 8.19 9.11 -12.92
CA LEU A 226 6.95 9.25 -13.72
C LEU A 226 7.20 9.59 -15.19
N GLY A 227 8.46 9.85 -15.58
CA GLY A 227 8.82 10.19 -16.96
C GLY A 227 8.32 11.56 -17.42
N PRO A 228 8.15 11.77 -18.75
CA PRO A 228 7.87 13.10 -19.32
C PRO A 228 6.55 13.72 -18.85
N GLN A 229 5.59 12.94 -18.39
CA GLN A 229 4.28 13.42 -17.95
C GLN A 229 4.22 13.73 -16.43
N ALA A 230 5.36 13.70 -15.74
CA ALA A 230 5.43 13.84 -14.29
C ALA A 230 4.73 15.10 -13.76
N ALA A 231 4.93 16.25 -14.41
CA ALA A 231 4.31 17.51 -14.00
C ALA A 231 2.77 17.45 -14.06
N GLU A 232 2.21 16.94 -15.17
CA GLU A 232 0.77 16.80 -15.33
C GLU A 232 0.17 15.78 -14.36
N MET A 233 0.86 14.66 -14.13
CA MET A 233 0.42 13.67 -13.14
C MET A 233 0.39 14.23 -11.71
N HIS A 234 1.32 15.11 -11.33
CA HIS A 234 1.27 15.80 -10.04
C HIS A 234 0.09 16.77 -10.00
N ARG A 235 -0.11 17.57 -11.06
CA ARG A 235 -1.23 18.53 -11.12
C ARG A 235 -2.57 17.85 -11.03
N GLU A 236 -2.76 16.73 -11.74
CA GLU A 236 -3.98 15.94 -11.70
C GLU A 236 -4.23 15.34 -10.31
N ALA A 237 -3.20 14.75 -9.69
CA ALA A 237 -3.32 14.25 -8.31
C ALA A 237 -3.75 15.37 -7.33
N GLY A 238 -3.26 16.60 -7.52
CA GLY A 238 -3.69 17.76 -6.75
C GLY A 238 -5.16 18.11 -6.96
N ARG A 239 -5.64 18.09 -8.21
CA ARG A 239 -7.05 18.33 -8.54
C ARG A 239 -7.96 17.26 -7.93
N GLU A 240 -7.58 15.99 -8.03
CA GLU A 240 -8.34 14.89 -7.44
C GLU A 240 -8.40 15.02 -5.90
N ILE A 241 -7.29 15.31 -5.22
CA ILE A 241 -7.24 15.52 -3.77
C ILE A 241 -8.17 16.68 -3.36
N ALA A 242 -8.21 17.76 -4.13
CA ALA A 242 -9.06 18.91 -3.83
C ALA A 242 -10.57 18.64 -3.94
N GLN A 243 -10.97 17.60 -4.68
CA GLN A 243 -12.36 17.15 -4.78
C GLN A 243 -12.81 16.28 -3.60
N LEU A 244 -11.85 15.88 -2.75
CA LEU A 244 -12.12 15.08 -1.57
C LEU A 244 -12.32 15.97 -0.32
N ASN A 245 -12.82 15.37 0.75
CA ASN A 245 -12.94 16.04 2.05
C ASN A 245 -11.57 16.18 2.73
N ILE A 246 -10.69 17.00 2.13
CA ILE A 246 -9.34 17.31 2.62
C ILE A 246 -9.28 18.81 2.92
N ASP A 247 -8.78 19.18 4.09
CA ASP A 247 -8.72 20.58 4.53
C ASP A 247 -7.42 21.28 4.14
N VAL A 248 -6.31 20.53 4.07
CA VAL A 248 -4.96 21.08 3.86
C VAL A 248 -4.12 20.14 3.01
N LEU A 249 -3.44 20.70 2.00
CA LEU A 249 -2.41 19.99 1.22
C LEU A 249 -1.08 20.73 1.31
N TRP A 250 -0.04 20.05 1.79
CA TRP A 250 1.33 20.53 1.80
C TRP A 250 2.16 19.71 0.81
N GLY A 251 2.56 20.33 -0.30
CA GLY A 251 3.45 19.75 -1.29
C GLY A 251 4.92 19.95 -0.90
N VAL A 252 5.75 18.92 -1.05
CA VAL A 252 7.14 18.94 -0.61
C VAL A 252 8.06 18.59 -1.77
N ARG A 253 8.94 19.51 -2.11
CA ARG A 253 10.01 19.41 -3.10
C ARG A 253 9.54 19.27 -4.55
N GLY A 254 10.31 19.82 -5.46
CA GLY A 254 10.24 19.61 -6.89
C GLY A 254 8.85 19.78 -7.50
N LEU A 255 8.42 18.76 -8.25
CA LEU A 255 7.13 18.76 -8.95
C LEU A 255 5.91 18.65 -8.03
N ALA A 256 6.06 18.46 -6.70
CA ALA A 256 4.96 18.64 -5.78
C ALA A 256 4.38 20.06 -5.79
N ARG A 257 5.11 21.05 -6.36
CA ARG A 257 4.60 22.39 -6.66
C ARG A 257 3.40 22.33 -7.62
N GLU A 258 3.49 21.51 -8.67
CA GLU A 258 2.40 21.32 -9.63
C GLU A 258 1.15 20.71 -8.97
N MET A 259 1.36 19.81 -8.02
CA MET A 259 0.26 19.23 -7.23
C MET A 259 -0.46 20.31 -6.40
N VAL A 260 0.30 21.20 -5.77
CA VAL A 260 -0.26 22.34 -5.00
C VAL A 260 -1.03 23.28 -5.93
N GLU A 261 -0.50 23.60 -7.11
CA GLU A 261 -1.19 24.46 -8.07
C GLU A 261 -2.48 23.78 -8.58
N GLY A 262 -2.45 22.49 -8.94
CA GLY A 262 -3.65 21.75 -9.34
C GLY A 262 -4.72 21.73 -8.26
N ALA A 263 -4.33 21.56 -6.99
CA ALA A 263 -5.24 21.60 -5.87
C ALA A 263 -5.87 23.00 -5.66
N ARG A 264 -5.09 24.07 -5.81
CA ARG A 264 -5.59 25.45 -5.74
C ARG A 264 -6.57 25.77 -6.86
N GLU A 265 -6.25 25.37 -8.09
CA GLU A 265 -7.14 25.52 -9.25
C GLU A 265 -8.49 24.84 -9.02
N ALA A 266 -8.50 23.69 -8.34
CA ALA A 266 -9.69 22.94 -7.99
C ALA A 266 -10.40 23.40 -6.69
N GLY A 267 -9.91 24.49 -6.05
CA GLY A 267 -10.58 25.14 -4.93
C GLY A 267 -10.02 24.84 -3.54
N LEU A 268 -9.00 24.01 -3.39
CA LEU A 268 -8.34 23.76 -2.10
C LEU A 268 -7.36 24.89 -1.77
N THR A 269 -7.88 25.98 -1.20
CA THR A 269 -7.11 27.23 -0.95
C THR A 269 -6.02 27.07 0.11
N ARG A 270 -6.16 26.12 1.04
CA ARG A 270 -5.15 25.82 2.06
C ARG A 270 -4.10 24.82 1.53
N SER A 271 -3.51 25.15 0.39
CA SER A 271 -2.45 24.35 -0.23
C SER A 271 -1.15 25.16 -0.22
N LEU A 272 -0.08 24.60 0.35
CA LEU A 272 1.23 25.23 0.47
C LEU A 272 2.31 24.35 -0.12
N PHE A 273 3.34 24.98 -0.68
CA PHE A 273 4.53 24.29 -1.17
C PHE A 273 5.74 24.61 -0.28
N PHE A 274 6.56 23.61 -0.02
CA PHE A 274 7.80 23.66 0.74
C PHE A 274 8.95 23.10 -0.10
N GLU A 275 10.12 23.69 0.01
CA GLU A 275 11.29 23.27 -0.78
C GLU A 275 11.90 21.96 -0.27
N SER A 276 11.71 21.64 1.02
CA SER A 276 12.28 20.45 1.64
C SER A 276 11.37 19.82 2.70
N SER A 277 11.63 18.55 3.01
CA SER A 277 10.99 17.87 4.15
C SER A 277 11.43 18.46 5.50
N ASP A 278 12.62 19.05 5.57
CA ASP A 278 13.13 19.70 6.79
C ASP A 278 12.29 20.94 7.12
N ASP A 279 11.89 21.74 6.11
CA ASP A 279 11.01 22.92 6.32
C ASP A 279 9.65 22.49 6.92
N VAL A 280 9.07 21.42 6.40
CA VAL A 280 7.80 20.89 6.92
C VAL A 280 7.98 20.30 8.32
N ALA A 281 9.09 19.59 8.57
CA ALA A 281 9.41 18.99 9.86
C ALA A 281 9.56 20.05 10.97
N GLU A 282 10.04 21.25 10.64
CA GLU A 282 10.14 22.38 11.58
C GLU A 282 8.76 22.97 11.89
N ILE A 283 7.91 23.17 10.87
CA ILE A 283 6.66 23.94 10.99
C ILE A 283 5.50 23.06 11.46
N LEU A 284 5.34 21.85 10.92
CA LEU A 284 4.15 21.01 11.14
C LEU A 284 3.84 20.78 12.62
N PRO A 285 4.79 20.46 13.51
CA PRO A 285 4.47 20.21 14.92
C PRO A 285 3.81 21.39 15.63
N GLY A 286 4.10 22.62 15.20
CA GLY A 286 3.47 23.85 15.71
C GLY A 286 2.02 24.05 15.24
N GLU A 287 1.66 23.48 14.11
CA GLU A 287 0.34 23.61 13.48
C GLU A 287 -0.64 22.51 13.89
N ILE A 288 -0.16 21.42 14.52
CA ILE A 288 -0.98 20.25 14.89
C ILE A 288 -1.97 20.57 16.00
N ARG A 289 -3.22 20.17 15.78
CA ARG A 289 -4.34 20.33 16.71
C ARG A 289 -4.97 18.99 17.08
N THR A 290 -5.66 18.97 18.22
CA THR A 290 -6.49 17.83 18.62
C THR A 290 -7.59 17.58 17.56
N GLY A 291 -7.71 16.33 17.12
CA GLY A 291 -8.64 15.91 16.07
C GLY A 291 -8.07 15.96 14.65
N ASP A 292 -6.77 16.30 14.47
CA ASP A 292 -6.13 16.21 13.16
C ASP A 292 -5.88 14.76 12.76
N LEU A 293 -6.11 14.46 11.48
CA LEU A 293 -5.63 13.28 10.79
C LEU A 293 -4.65 13.73 9.70
N ILE A 294 -3.41 13.28 9.79
CA ILE A 294 -2.30 13.74 8.95
C ILE A 294 -1.75 12.57 8.17
N LEU A 295 -1.84 12.60 6.84
CA LEU A 295 -1.14 11.66 5.96
C LEU A 295 0.22 12.26 5.58
N VAL A 296 1.28 11.47 5.73
CA VAL A 296 2.62 11.83 5.25
C VAL A 296 3.05 10.79 4.21
N LYS A 297 3.22 11.22 2.95
CA LYS A 297 3.57 10.34 1.84
C LYS A 297 4.49 11.04 0.83
N GLY A 298 5.50 10.32 0.31
CA GLY A 298 6.43 10.84 -0.69
C GLY A 298 7.32 9.74 -1.27
N SER A 299 8.02 10.01 -2.36
CA SER A 299 9.06 9.13 -2.86
C SER A 299 10.23 9.06 -1.88
N ARG A 300 10.94 7.93 -1.82
CA ARG A 300 11.95 7.65 -0.78
C ARG A 300 13.01 8.75 -0.65
N SER A 301 13.52 9.29 -1.75
CA SER A 301 14.55 10.31 -1.74
C SER A 301 14.05 11.73 -1.39
N VAL A 302 12.74 11.92 -1.22
CA VAL A 302 12.17 13.17 -0.69
C VAL A 302 12.29 13.23 0.83
N GLU A 303 12.46 12.07 1.48
CA GLU A 303 12.69 11.94 2.92
C GLU A 303 11.55 12.51 3.78
N THR A 304 10.29 12.33 3.34
CA THR A 304 9.12 12.79 4.11
C THR A 304 8.98 12.10 5.48
N ASP A 305 9.68 11.00 5.72
CA ASP A 305 9.83 10.35 7.03
C ASP A 305 10.46 11.26 8.09
N LYS A 306 11.23 12.28 7.71
CA LYS A 306 11.72 13.33 8.62
C LYS A 306 10.58 14.10 9.29
N VAL A 307 9.51 14.36 8.54
CA VAL A 307 8.29 15.00 9.06
C VAL A 307 7.65 14.17 10.17
N VAL A 308 7.51 12.86 9.94
CA VAL A 308 6.99 11.93 10.95
C VAL A 308 7.91 11.87 12.17
N SER A 309 9.22 11.83 11.95
CA SER A 309 10.22 11.79 13.01
C SER A 309 10.14 13.02 13.91
N SER A 310 10.02 14.23 13.33
CA SER A 310 9.91 15.47 14.11
C SER A 310 8.65 15.52 14.98
N VAL A 311 7.53 14.93 14.48
CA VAL A 311 6.29 14.81 15.27
C VAL A 311 6.48 13.82 16.43
N ARG A 312 7.14 12.67 16.18
CA ARG A 312 7.43 11.67 17.23
C ARG A 312 8.38 12.19 18.32
N GLU A 313 9.28 13.10 18.00
CA GLU A 313 10.19 13.72 18.97
C GLU A 313 9.48 14.72 19.90
N ARG A 314 8.41 15.36 19.42
CA ARG A 314 7.69 16.41 20.16
C ARG A 314 6.44 15.92 20.90
N PHE A 315 5.87 14.77 20.51
CA PHE A 315 4.61 14.27 21.06
C PHE A 315 4.70 12.81 21.45
N ALA A 316 4.14 12.46 22.60
CA ALA A 316 4.04 11.09 23.09
C ALA A 316 3.00 10.30 22.30
N LEU A 317 3.36 9.06 21.91
CA LEU A 317 2.43 8.10 21.32
C LEU A 317 1.53 7.51 22.42
N VAL A 318 0.28 7.25 22.06
CA VAL A 318 -0.63 6.47 22.91
C VAL A 318 -0.07 5.06 23.08
N ASP A 319 0.12 4.64 24.32
CA ASP A 319 0.56 3.28 24.65
C ASP A 319 -0.54 2.28 24.28
N GLN A 320 -0.30 1.50 23.21
CA GLN A 320 -1.25 0.49 22.73
C GLN A 320 -1.47 -0.67 23.72
N ASN A 321 -0.61 -0.81 24.73
CA ASN A 321 -0.69 -1.86 25.77
C ASN A 321 -1.59 -1.48 26.96
N ARG A 322 -2.14 -0.28 27.04
CA ARG A 322 -3.00 0.18 28.15
C ARG A 322 -4.50 -0.16 28.02
N LYS A 323 -4.90 -0.86 26.95
CA LYS A 323 -6.28 -1.33 26.76
C LYS A 323 -6.30 -2.86 26.64
N GLN A 324 -6.07 -3.55 27.73
CA GLN A 324 -6.52 -4.90 27.98
C GLN A 324 -7.28 -4.94 29.29
#